data_8e61406055650082042a88387571ec02
#
_entry.id   8e61406055650082042a88387571ec02
#
_cell.length_a   1.000
_cell.length_b   1.000
_cell.length_c   1.000
_cell.angle_alpha   90.00
_cell.angle_beta   90.00
_cell.angle_gamma   90.00
#
_symmetry.space_group_name_H-M   'P 1'
#
loop_
_entity.id
_entity.type
_entity.pdbx_description
1 polymer ?
#
loop_
_entity_poly.entity_id
_entity_poly.type
_entity_poly.pdbx_seq_one_letter_code
_entity_poly.pdbx_strand_id
1 'polypeptide(L)'
;MSFFALPYAPSETLGFIPERLERLTTIMARQVEEKKAPGVSMLIARHGKIAYRQSVGALTPGGPPMSDDAIFRIYSMTKPIVSVATMMLVEEGRLLVTDPVSKFIPAFANTKVGVVNGDKLDLAPLKRPITIQDLMRHTSGLTYGYTGTSKVQVLVAASGVGSQKRTLAEDVQALAALPLMHQPGEVWEYSLSTDVLGRVVEIVEGAKLGEVLGTRIFEPLGMDDTAFFIPPSKLPREAKPMSPQVYISLGVDPNPMTEPPRFESGGGGLLSTIGDYARFAAMLSSGGELDGVRILGPRMIRFMANDHLGSNVDRSHALLAPGHGFGLGFCVRLQYGLATTPGSVGDYFWGGWAGTTFRVSPQDSLFAIFMTQAPDNREHFGWTFGNLLNAAIL
;
A
#
# COMPACT_ATOMS: atom_id res chain seq x y z
N MET A 1 -12.60 -22.28 14.57
CA MET A 1 -11.84 -21.18 15.24
C MET A 1 -10.59 -20.98 14.44
N SER A 2 -10.38 -19.78 13.92
CA SER A 2 -9.13 -19.48 13.18
C SER A 2 -7.96 -19.55 14.17
N PHE A 3 -7.00 -20.42 13.92
CA PHE A 3 -5.79 -20.61 14.76
C PHE A 3 -4.88 -19.36 14.80
N PHE A 4 -5.18 -18.33 14.02
CA PHE A 4 -4.34 -17.15 13.81
C PHE A 4 -5.00 -15.81 14.20
N ALA A 5 -6.06 -15.81 14.99
CA ALA A 5 -6.67 -14.57 15.47
C ALA A 5 -5.77 -13.87 16.50
N LEU A 6 -5.52 -12.57 16.31
CA LEU A 6 -4.85 -11.76 17.33
C LEU A 6 -5.70 -11.73 18.62
N PRO A 7 -5.07 -11.76 19.81
CA PRO A 7 -5.82 -11.75 21.07
C PRO A 7 -6.55 -10.43 21.31
N TYR A 8 -7.68 -10.50 21.99
CA TYR A 8 -8.43 -9.32 22.45
C TYR A 8 -8.10 -8.98 23.89
N ALA A 9 -8.24 -7.69 24.24
CA ALA A 9 -8.26 -7.22 25.62
C ALA A 9 -9.24 -6.05 25.76
N PRO A 10 -9.80 -5.80 26.96
CA PRO A 10 -10.62 -4.62 27.22
C PRO A 10 -9.86 -3.34 26.84
N SER A 11 -10.51 -2.44 26.13
CA SER A 11 -9.88 -1.25 25.58
C SER A 11 -9.26 -0.35 26.66
N GLU A 12 -9.89 -0.29 27.83
CA GLU A 12 -9.40 0.47 28.99
C GLU A 12 -8.04 -0.04 29.47
N THR A 13 -7.83 -1.37 29.45
CA THR A 13 -6.56 -1.99 29.86
C THR A 13 -5.45 -1.72 28.87
N LEU A 14 -5.81 -1.32 27.66
CA LEU A 14 -4.90 -0.94 26.58
C LEU A 14 -4.74 0.58 26.45
N GLY A 15 -5.26 1.37 27.42
CA GLY A 15 -5.10 2.82 27.46
C GLY A 15 -5.99 3.56 26.46
N PHE A 16 -7.22 3.08 26.25
CA PHE A 16 -8.23 3.77 25.46
C PHE A 16 -9.43 4.19 26.33
N ILE A 17 -10.13 5.20 25.88
CA ILE A 17 -11.41 5.67 26.44
C ILE A 17 -12.53 5.01 25.63
N PRO A 18 -13.29 4.04 26.21
CA PRO A 18 -14.30 3.24 25.49
C PRO A 18 -15.34 4.09 24.76
N GLU A 19 -15.88 5.11 25.44
CA GLU A 19 -16.92 5.99 24.89
C GLU A 19 -16.42 6.77 23.66
N ARG A 20 -15.11 6.99 23.56
CA ARG A 20 -14.50 7.62 22.38
C ARG A 20 -14.29 6.62 21.27
N LEU A 21 -14.02 5.36 21.55
CA LEU A 21 -14.02 4.29 20.55
C LEU A 21 -15.43 4.03 20.00
N GLU A 22 -16.47 4.09 20.83
CA GLU A 22 -17.87 3.98 20.39
C GLU A 22 -18.28 5.10 19.42
N ARG A 23 -17.69 6.29 19.55
CA ARG A 23 -17.90 7.39 18.59
C ARG A 23 -17.43 7.02 17.18
N LEU A 24 -16.39 6.19 17.05
CA LEU A 24 -15.96 5.67 15.74
C LEU A 24 -17.12 4.93 15.07
N THR A 25 -17.72 3.97 15.77
CA THR A 25 -18.88 3.22 15.24
C THR A 25 -20.02 4.16 14.86
N THR A 26 -20.41 5.06 15.75
CA THR A 26 -21.55 5.98 15.55
C THR A 26 -21.33 6.90 14.35
N ILE A 27 -20.14 7.51 14.24
CA ILE A 27 -19.84 8.44 13.16
C ILE A 27 -19.73 7.71 11.82
N MET A 28 -19.10 6.53 11.79
CA MET A 28 -18.97 5.75 10.56
C MET A 28 -20.33 5.20 10.10
N ALA A 29 -21.19 4.76 11.01
CA ALA A 29 -22.55 4.33 10.69
C ALA A 29 -23.35 5.47 10.04
N ARG A 30 -23.29 6.67 10.60
CA ARG A 30 -23.94 7.86 10.01
C ARG A 30 -23.41 8.16 8.60
N GLN A 31 -22.10 8.05 8.36
CA GLN A 31 -21.54 8.29 7.02
C GLN A 31 -21.95 7.24 5.99
N VAL A 32 -22.16 6.00 6.43
CA VAL A 32 -22.75 4.92 5.61
C VAL A 32 -24.21 5.24 5.29
N GLU A 33 -25.00 5.68 6.28
CA GLU A 33 -26.39 6.12 6.09
C GLU A 33 -26.46 7.31 5.11
N GLU A 34 -25.51 8.24 5.15
CA GLU A 34 -25.33 9.36 4.21
C GLU A 34 -24.84 8.90 2.81
N LYS A 35 -24.72 7.58 2.58
CA LYS A 35 -24.26 6.95 1.32
C LYS A 35 -22.85 7.38 0.86
N LYS A 36 -21.96 7.73 1.78
CA LYS A 36 -20.55 8.02 1.46
C LYS A 36 -19.73 6.76 1.20
N ALA A 37 -20.15 5.62 1.74
CA ALA A 37 -19.62 4.28 1.48
C ALA A 37 -20.71 3.25 1.63
N PRO A 38 -20.60 2.06 1.01
CA PRO A 38 -21.52 0.94 1.28
C PRO A 38 -21.36 0.42 2.69
N GLY A 39 -20.12 0.34 3.16
CA GLY A 39 -19.75 -0.10 4.50
C GLY A 39 -18.26 0.08 4.74
N VAL A 40 -17.88 -0.08 5.99
CA VAL A 40 -16.51 0.05 6.49
C VAL A 40 -16.19 -1.04 7.51
N SER A 41 -14.92 -1.42 7.60
CA SER A 41 -14.38 -2.28 8.66
C SER A 41 -13.22 -1.56 9.33
N MET A 42 -13.15 -1.63 10.66
CA MET A 42 -12.19 -0.91 11.50
C MET A 42 -11.56 -1.88 12.50
N LEU A 43 -10.25 -1.76 12.69
CA LEU A 43 -9.51 -2.50 13.72
C LEU A 43 -8.45 -1.60 14.34
N ILE A 44 -8.36 -1.62 15.66
CA ILE A 44 -7.33 -0.94 16.45
C ILE A 44 -6.74 -1.96 17.41
N ALA A 45 -5.42 -2.07 17.42
CA ALA A 45 -4.69 -2.93 18.33
C ALA A 45 -3.56 -2.16 19.01
N ARG A 46 -3.28 -2.49 20.27
CA ARG A 46 -2.20 -1.92 21.07
C ARG A 46 -1.55 -2.99 21.93
N HIS A 47 -0.23 -2.94 22.06
CA HIS A 47 0.54 -3.94 22.80
C HIS A 47 0.26 -5.39 22.33
N GLY A 48 0.10 -5.58 21.00
CA GLY A 48 -0.16 -6.88 20.38
C GLY A 48 -1.58 -7.44 20.60
N LYS A 49 -2.52 -6.65 21.14
CA LYS A 49 -3.91 -7.07 21.42
C LYS A 49 -4.91 -6.15 20.75
N ILE A 50 -6.00 -6.71 20.23
CA ILE A 50 -7.11 -5.95 19.65
C ILE A 50 -7.89 -5.26 20.78
N ALA A 51 -7.93 -3.92 20.71
CA ALA A 51 -8.73 -3.08 21.60
C ALA A 51 -10.12 -2.81 21.04
N TYR A 52 -10.23 -2.77 19.70
CA TYR A 52 -11.46 -2.41 19.00
C TYR A 52 -11.50 -3.05 17.61
N ARG A 53 -12.62 -3.64 17.27
CA ARG A 53 -12.92 -4.15 15.94
C ARG A 53 -14.41 -4.01 15.69
N GLN A 54 -14.79 -3.31 14.63
CA GLN A 54 -16.18 -3.09 14.25
C GLN A 54 -16.31 -3.01 12.72
N SER A 55 -17.40 -3.57 12.22
CA SER A 55 -17.84 -3.44 10.83
C SER A 55 -19.24 -2.84 10.80
N VAL A 56 -19.49 -1.85 9.92
CA VAL A 56 -20.79 -1.20 9.78
C VAL A 56 -21.15 -1.07 8.31
N GLY A 57 -22.46 -1.07 8.01
CA GLY A 57 -23.00 -1.01 6.65
C GLY A 57 -23.04 -2.37 5.97
N ALA A 58 -22.85 -2.39 4.65
CA ALA A 58 -23.04 -3.56 3.80
C ALA A 58 -21.79 -3.82 2.93
N LEU A 59 -21.63 -5.05 2.45
CA LEU A 59 -20.58 -5.44 1.48
C LEU A 59 -20.73 -4.71 0.15
N THR A 60 -21.99 -4.53 -0.26
CA THR A 60 -22.36 -3.83 -1.50
C THR A 60 -23.56 -2.94 -1.23
N PRO A 61 -23.83 -1.92 -2.05
CA PRO A 61 -25.04 -1.10 -1.89
C PRO A 61 -26.32 -1.95 -1.87
N GLY A 62 -27.05 -1.90 -0.76
CA GLY A 62 -28.29 -2.69 -0.57
C GLY A 62 -28.07 -4.20 -0.43
N GLY A 63 -26.83 -4.64 -0.29
CA GLY A 63 -26.47 -6.05 -0.13
C GLY A 63 -26.43 -6.53 1.33
N PRO A 64 -25.83 -7.70 1.57
CA PRO A 64 -25.71 -8.26 2.92
C PRO A 64 -24.86 -7.36 3.84
N PRO A 65 -25.05 -7.45 5.16
CA PRO A 65 -24.24 -6.71 6.13
C PRO A 65 -22.73 -6.92 5.91
N MET A 66 -21.94 -5.90 6.24
CA MET A 66 -20.46 -5.99 6.20
C MET A 66 -20.00 -7.07 7.18
N SER A 67 -19.39 -8.13 6.65
CA SER A 67 -18.89 -9.24 7.46
C SER A 67 -17.46 -8.94 7.96
N ASP A 68 -17.08 -9.60 9.04
CA ASP A 68 -15.74 -9.48 9.62
C ASP A 68 -14.63 -10.05 8.73
N ASP A 69 -15.00 -10.94 7.82
CA ASP A 69 -14.13 -11.58 6.84
C ASP A 69 -14.30 -11.02 5.42
N ALA A 70 -14.87 -9.83 5.30
CA ALA A 70 -15.01 -9.12 4.03
C ALA A 70 -13.67 -8.97 3.32
N ILE A 71 -13.66 -9.23 2.01
CA ILE A 71 -12.47 -9.12 1.16
C ILE A 71 -12.52 -7.79 0.41
N PHE A 72 -11.50 -6.99 0.59
CA PHE A 72 -11.35 -5.66 -0.01
C PHE A 72 -10.25 -5.65 -1.06
N ARG A 73 -10.41 -4.88 -2.14
CA ARG A 73 -9.30 -4.48 -2.99
C ARG A 73 -8.45 -3.48 -2.20
N ILE A 74 -7.23 -3.87 -1.82
CA ILE A 74 -6.39 -3.04 -0.96
C ILE A 74 -5.49 -2.07 -1.73
N TYR A 75 -5.48 -2.18 -3.07
CA TYR A 75 -4.70 -1.29 -3.95
C TYR A 75 -3.28 -1.05 -3.43
N SER A 76 -2.90 0.20 -3.21
CA SER A 76 -1.53 0.57 -2.85
C SER A 76 -1.07 0.09 -1.48
N MET A 77 -1.94 -0.49 -0.64
CA MET A 77 -1.51 -1.25 0.53
C MET A 77 -0.76 -2.56 0.14
N THR A 78 -0.74 -2.93 -1.14
CA THR A 78 0.14 -3.96 -1.72
C THR A 78 1.63 -3.57 -1.60
N LYS A 79 1.96 -2.29 -1.77
CA LYS A 79 3.35 -1.79 -1.81
C LYS A 79 4.19 -2.11 -0.57
N PRO A 80 3.68 -1.94 0.66
CA PRO A 80 4.38 -2.37 1.87
C PRO A 80 4.74 -3.84 1.88
N ILE A 81 3.84 -4.70 1.41
CA ILE A 81 4.05 -6.15 1.37
C ILE A 81 5.17 -6.51 0.39
N VAL A 82 5.16 -5.95 -0.83
CA VAL A 82 6.22 -6.16 -1.83
C VAL A 82 7.56 -5.58 -1.35
N SER A 83 7.52 -4.45 -0.64
CA SER A 83 8.73 -3.87 -0.03
C SER A 83 9.31 -4.78 1.06
N VAL A 84 8.47 -5.39 1.90
CA VAL A 84 8.91 -6.39 2.89
C VAL A 84 9.53 -7.58 2.19
N ALA A 85 8.89 -8.15 1.15
CA ALA A 85 9.46 -9.24 0.37
C ALA A 85 10.84 -8.89 -0.21
N THR A 86 10.99 -7.67 -0.73
CA THR A 86 12.29 -7.18 -1.23
C THR A 86 13.33 -7.12 -0.11
N MET A 87 12.95 -6.63 1.06
CA MET A 87 13.87 -6.52 2.20
C MET A 87 14.25 -7.88 2.80
N MET A 88 13.41 -8.90 2.65
CA MET A 88 13.80 -10.30 2.96
C MET A 88 14.97 -10.73 2.07
N LEU A 89 14.92 -10.42 0.77
CA LEU A 89 16.03 -10.71 -0.15
C LEU A 89 17.30 -9.91 0.18
N VAL A 90 17.14 -8.68 0.67
CA VAL A 90 18.28 -7.88 1.16
C VAL A 90 18.89 -8.53 2.40
N GLU A 91 18.08 -8.96 3.36
CA GLU A 91 18.53 -9.61 4.60
C GLU A 91 19.24 -10.94 4.31
N GLU A 92 18.83 -11.65 3.27
CA GLU A 92 19.45 -12.88 2.77
C GLU A 92 20.74 -12.63 1.95
N GLY A 93 21.09 -11.37 1.67
CA GLY A 93 22.27 -11.02 0.87
C GLY A 93 22.12 -11.33 -0.63
N ARG A 94 20.90 -11.55 -1.13
CA ARG A 94 20.61 -11.88 -2.53
C ARG A 94 20.52 -10.64 -3.42
N LEU A 95 20.26 -9.46 -2.83
CA LEU A 95 20.34 -8.17 -3.48
C LEU A 95 20.71 -7.08 -2.47
N LEU A 96 21.14 -5.92 -2.97
CA LEU A 96 21.42 -4.72 -2.18
C LEU A 96 20.43 -3.60 -2.55
N VAL A 97 20.06 -2.76 -1.60
CA VAL A 97 19.22 -1.57 -1.91
C VAL A 97 19.93 -0.62 -2.87
N THR A 98 21.25 -0.64 -2.94
CA THR A 98 22.08 0.13 -3.87
C THR A 98 22.28 -0.52 -5.23
N ASP A 99 21.86 -1.77 -5.41
CA ASP A 99 21.97 -2.43 -6.72
C ASP A 99 21.20 -1.64 -7.78
N PRO A 100 21.79 -1.46 -8.99
CA PRO A 100 21.07 -0.86 -10.09
C PRO A 100 19.96 -1.82 -10.59
N VAL A 101 18.79 -1.28 -10.89
CA VAL A 101 17.65 -2.05 -11.44
C VAL A 101 18.06 -2.79 -12.72
N SER A 102 18.95 -2.19 -13.52
CA SER A 102 19.47 -2.79 -14.75
C SER A 102 20.29 -4.09 -14.54
N LYS A 103 20.74 -4.37 -13.32
CA LYS A 103 21.37 -5.66 -12.95
C LYS A 103 20.36 -6.81 -13.10
N PHE A 104 19.10 -6.56 -12.80
CA PHE A 104 18.01 -7.55 -12.85
C PHE A 104 17.19 -7.42 -14.13
N ILE A 105 16.93 -6.20 -14.58
CA ILE A 105 16.12 -5.87 -15.75
C ILE A 105 16.97 -5.02 -16.70
N PRO A 106 17.74 -5.65 -17.63
CA PRO A 106 18.72 -4.95 -18.49
C PRO A 106 18.13 -3.80 -19.32
N ALA A 107 16.83 -3.83 -19.64
CA ALA A 107 16.17 -2.76 -20.38
C ALA A 107 16.31 -1.38 -19.72
N PHE A 108 16.41 -1.31 -18.39
CA PHE A 108 16.60 -0.05 -17.67
C PHE A 108 18.01 0.57 -17.81
N ALA A 109 18.98 -0.15 -18.40
CA ALA A 109 20.32 0.42 -18.64
C ALA A 109 20.31 1.56 -19.69
N ASN A 110 19.34 1.54 -20.61
CA ASN A 110 19.24 2.50 -21.70
C ASN A 110 18.10 3.51 -21.53
N THR A 111 17.41 3.49 -20.41
CA THR A 111 16.32 4.43 -20.10
C THR A 111 16.84 5.87 -20.08
N LYS A 112 16.04 6.82 -20.52
CA LYS A 112 16.35 8.25 -20.59
C LYS A 112 15.32 9.06 -19.83
N VAL A 113 15.65 10.30 -19.50
CA VAL A 113 14.71 11.26 -18.87
C VAL A 113 14.13 12.15 -19.96
N GLY A 114 12.80 12.36 -19.90
CA GLY A 114 12.11 13.34 -20.74
C GLY A 114 12.37 14.77 -20.27
N VAL A 115 12.83 15.62 -21.17
CA VAL A 115 13.04 17.05 -20.94
C VAL A 115 12.07 17.85 -21.81
N VAL A 116 11.16 18.58 -21.21
CA VAL A 116 10.16 19.36 -21.92
C VAL A 116 10.76 20.71 -22.32
N ASN A 117 10.84 20.98 -23.63
CA ASN A 117 11.28 22.23 -24.24
C ASN A 117 10.15 22.80 -25.10
N GLY A 118 9.32 23.67 -24.53
CA GLY A 118 8.11 24.17 -25.20
C GLY A 118 7.20 23.00 -25.59
N ASP A 119 6.92 22.86 -26.90
CA ASP A 119 6.09 21.78 -27.44
C ASP A 119 6.85 20.48 -27.76
N LYS A 120 8.16 20.42 -27.50
CA LYS A 120 8.98 19.23 -27.75
C LYS A 120 9.26 18.47 -26.46
N LEU A 121 9.44 17.16 -26.61
CA LEU A 121 9.96 16.29 -25.57
C LEU A 121 11.33 15.77 -26.05
N ASP A 122 12.39 16.32 -25.48
CA ASP A 122 13.75 15.85 -25.72
C ASP A 122 14.08 14.72 -24.74
N LEU A 123 15.10 13.93 -25.03
CA LEU A 123 15.54 12.82 -24.20
C LEU A 123 16.98 13.05 -23.73
N ALA A 124 17.19 13.09 -22.42
CA ALA A 124 18.50 13.21 -21.80
C ALA A 124 18.97 11.88 -21.17
N PRO A 125 20.28 11.62 -21.08
CA PRO A 125 20.80 10.46 -20.37
C PRO A 125 20.53 10.57 -18.87
N LEU A 126 20.53 9.43 -18.18
CA LEU A 126 20.48 9.41 -16.72
C LEU A 126 21.78 9.95 -16.14
N LYS A 127 21.71 10.74 -15.06
CA LYS A 127 22.88 11.16 -14.26
C LYS A 127 23.47 9.99 -13.47
N ARG A 128 22.64 9.02 -13.10
CA ARG A 128 23.03 7.77 -12.44
C ARG A 128 21.98 6.67 -12.71
N PRO A 129 22.32 5.40 -12.55
CA PRO A 129 21.34 4.32 -12.64
C PRO A 129 20.22 4.45 -11.58
N ILE A 130 19.05 3.91 -11.92
CA ILE A 130 17.96 3.70 -10.95
C ILE A 130 18.39 2.56 -10.02
N THR A 131 18.21 2.73 -8.70
CA THR A 131 18.52 1.70 -7.70
C THR A 131 17.25 1.04 -7.14
N ILE A 132 17.40 -0.11 -6.49
CA ILE A 132 16.32 -0.77 -5.73
C ILE A 132 15.75 0.19 -4.67
N GLN A 133 16.61 0.97 -3.98
CA GLN A 133 16.15 1.98 -3.03
C GLN A 133 15.27 3.04 -3.69
N ASP A 134 15.61 3.49 -4.90
CA ASP A 134 14.81 4.48 -5.63
C ASP A 134 13.41 3.94 -5.98
N LEU A 135 13.28 2.65 -6.31
CA LEU A 135 11.99 2.01 -6.51
C LEU A 135 11.16 2.00 -5.21
N MET A 136 11.77 1.59 -4.09
CA MET A 136 11.08 1.44 -2.81
C MET A 136 10.61 2.78 -2.22
N ARG A 137 11.35 3.86 -2.46
CA ARG A 137 11.06 5.20 -1.93
C ARG A 137 10.47 6.16 -2.95
N HIS A 138 10.09 5.68 -4.15
CA HIS A 138 9.49 6.49 -5.23
C HIS A 138 10.35 7.67 -5.71
N THR A 139 11.67 7.47 -5.82
CA THR A 139 12.60 8.44 -6.42
C THR A 139 13.25 7.92 -7.71
N SER A 140 12.65 6.93 -8.33
CA SER A 140 13.17 6.30 -9.55
C SER A 140 13.08 7.18 -10.79
N GLY A 141 12.25 8.21 -10.76
CA GLY A 141 11.88 9.03 -11.92
C GLY A 141 10.73 8.44 -12.76
N LEU A 142 10.24 7.24 -12.46
CA LEU A 142 9.01 6.71 -13.02
C LEU A 142 7.80 7.51 -12.53
N THR A 143 6.68 7.45 -13.26
CA THR A 143 5.42 8.09 -12.90
C THR A 143 4.23 7.19 -13.22
N TYR A 144 3.02 7.58 -12.81
CA TYR A 144 1.76 7.04 -13.32
C TYR A 144 1.21 7.92 -14.44
N GLY A 145 0.55 7.32 -15.43
CA GLY A 145 -0.05 8.06 -16.54
C GLY A 145 -1.30 8.87 -16.16
N TYR A 146 -1.86 8.67 -14.97
CA TYR A 146 -3.09 9.34 -14.52
C TYR A 146 -2.86 10.39 -13.40
N THR A 147 -1.60 10.61 -12.98
CA THR A 147 -1.29 11.56 -11.89
C THR A 147 -1.12 13.00 -12.36
N GLY A 148 -1.10 13.23 -13.69
CA GLY A 148 -0.94 14.57 -14.26
C GLY A 148 -1.02 14.55 -15.78
N THR A 149 -0.65 15.67 -16.40
CA THR A 149 -0.79 15.91 -17.84
C THR A 149 0.52 16.27 -18.53
N SER A 150 1.67 16.00 -17.89
CA SER A 150 2.98 16.19 -18.54
C SER A 150 3.13 15.30 -19.77
N LYS A 151 3.99 15.67 -20.70
CA LYS A 151 4.22 14.88 -21.92
C LYS A 151 4.66 13.44 -21.62
N VAL A 152 5.44 13.24 -20.55
CA VAL A 152 5.85 11.90 -20.11
C VAL A 152 4.64 11.11 -19.56
N GLN A 153 3.81 11.72 -18.73
CA GLN A 153 2.60 11.08 -18.20
C GLN A 153 1.61 10.69 -19.30
N VAL A 154 1.44 11.56 -20.31
CA VAL A 154 0.63 11.26 -21.50
C VAL A 154 1.17 10.05 -22.27
N LEU A 155 2.49 9.94 -22.43
CA LEU A 155 3.12 8.76 -23.07
C LEU A 155 2.90 7.49 -22.23
N VAL A 156 3.05 7.58 -20.90
CA VAL A 156 2.79 6.46 -19.99
C VAL A 156 1.33 6.02 -20.09
N ALA A 157 0.38 6.95 -20.07
CA ALA A 157 -1.05 6.65 -20.23
C ALA A 157 -1.36 5.97 -21.59
N ALA A 158 -0.79 6.48 -22.67
CA ALA A 158 -0.99 5.95 -24.02
C ALA A 158 -0.34 4.58 -24.27
N SER A 159 0.67 4.20 -23.48
CA SER A 159 1.41 2.93 -23.66
C SER A 159 0.62 1.71 -23.22
N GLY A 160 -0.44 1.89 -22.41
CA GLY A 160 -1.21 0.82 -21.82
C GLY A 160 -0.47 0.00 -20.77
N VAL A 161 0.60 0.54 -20.15
CA VAL A 161 1.25 -0.09 -18.99
C VAL A 161 0.28 -0.11 -17.80
N GLY A 162 0.37 -1.15 -16.97
CA GLY A 162 -0.59 -1.42 -15.89
C GLY A 162 -1.86 -2.13 -16.34
N SER A 163 -1.97 -2.53 -17.62
CA SER A 163 -3.15 -3.25 -18.12
C SER A 163 -3.08 -4.75 -17.80
N GLN A 164 -4.23 -5.36 -17.54
CA GLN A 164 -4.35 -6.82 -17.29
C GLN A 164 -4.01 -7.70 -18.51
N LYS A 165 -3.74 -7.10 -19.68
CA LYS A 165 -3.46 -7.82 -20.93
C LYS A 165 -2.05 -8.41 -21.01
N ARG A 166 -1.11 -7.85 -20.24
CA ARG A 166 0.30 -8.26 -20.19
C ARG A 166 0.59 -9.05 -18.91
N THR A 167 1.67 -9.79 -18.90
CA THR A 167 2.32 -10.27 -17.67
C THR A 167 3.08 -9.12 -17.01
N LEU A 168 3.44 -9.25 -15.73
CA LEU A 168 4.28 -8.26 -15.05
C LEU A 168 5.61 -8.04 -15.79
N ALA A 169 6.22 -9.12 -16.31
CA ALA A 169 7.45 -9.06 -17.08
C ALA A 169 7.30 -8.24 -18.37
N GLU A 170 6.24 -8.52 -19.16
CA GLU A 170 5.96 -7.81 -20.41
C GLU A 170 5.64 -6.33 -20.16
N ASP A 171 4.93 -6.03 -19.08
CA ASP A 171 4.53 -4.67 -18.72
C ASP A 171 5.73 -3.83 -18.28
N VAL A 172 6.59 -4.39 -17.43
CA VAL A 172 7.83 -3.72 -16.98
C VAL A 172 8.80 -3.52 -18.15
N GLN A 173 8.87 -4.46 -19.09
CA GLN A 173 9.66 -4.28 -20.31
C GLN A 173 9.14 -3.12 -21.17
N ALA A 174 7.82 -2.99 -21.31
CA ALA A 174 7.20 -1.87 -22.02
C ALA A 174 7.44 -0.54 -21.29
N LEU A 175 7.37 -0.53 -19.95
CA LEU A 175 7.64 0.65 -19.13
C LEU A 175 9.10 1.12 -19.27
N ALA A 176 10.07 0.20 -19.32
CA ALA A 176 11.49 0.53 -19.45
C ALA A 176 11.84 1.22 -20.79
N ALA A 177 10.99 1.08 -21.81
CA ALA A 177 11.14 1.76 -23.10
C ALA A 177 10.63 3.22 -23.07
N LEU A 178 9.92 3.63 -22.04
CA LEU A 178 9.40 4.99 -21.89
C LEU A 178 10.41 5.90 -21.17
N PRO A 179 10.37 7.22 -21.43
CA PRO A 179 11.22 8.15 -20.68
C PRO A 179 10.76 8.26 -19.23
N LEU A 180 11.71 8.46 -18.33
CA LEU A 180 11.45 8.88 -16.96
C LEU A 180 10.95 10.33 -16.91
N MET A 181 10.15 10.66 -15.92
CA MET A 181 9.70 12.02 -15.69
C MET A 181 10.79 12.88 -15.01
N HIS A 182 11.61 12.26 -14.16
CA HIS A 182 12.66 12.94 -13.38
C HIS A 182 13.96 12.12 -13.39
N GLN A 183 15.06 12.78 -13.09
CA GLN A 183 16.31 12.09 -12.82
C GLN A 183 16.19 11.25 -11.54
N PRO A 184 16.75 10.02 -11.53
CA PRO A 184 16.71 9.17 -10.35
C PRO A 184 17.32 9.86 -9.11
N GLY A 185 16.56 9.90 -8.01
CA GLY A 185 16.94 10.48 -6.74
C GLY A 185 16.71 11.97 -6.57
N GLU A 186 16.14 12.67 -7.54
CA GLU A 186 15.93 14.14 -7.45
C GLU A 186 14.53 14.51 -6.93
N VAL A 187 13.50 13.77 -7.33
CA VAL A 187 12.10 14.08 -6.99
C VAL A 187 11.41 12.85 -6.44
N TRP A 188 10.61 13.04 -5.40
CA TRP A 188 9.65 12.03 -4.96
C TRP A 188 8.43 12.07 -5.88
N GLU A 189 8.29 11.06 -6.73
CA GLU A 189 7.20 10.91 -7.68
C GLU A 189 6.50 9.58 -7.48
N TYR A 190 5.25 9.61 -7.02
CA TYR A 190 4.46 8.39 -6.82
C TYR A 190 4.19 7.69 -8.15
N SER A 191 4.55 6.41 -8.26
CA SER A 191 4.76 5.80 -9.57
C SER A 191 4.58 4.28 -9.60
N LEU A 192 4.74 3.71 -10.80
CA LEU A 192 4.82 2.27 -11.09
C LEU A 192 6.11 1.60 -10.53
N SER A 193 6.87 2.28 -9.68
CA SER A 193 8.12 1.76 -9.12
C SER A 193 7.96 0.42 -8.44
N THR A 194 6.85 0.20 -7.72
CA THR A 194 6.66 -1.06 -6.99
C THR A 194 6.24 -2.22 -7.89
N ASP A 195 5.68 -1.93 -9.07
CA ASP A 195 5.48 -2.96 -10.11
C ASP A 195 6.84 -3.45 -10.65
N VAL A 196 7.77 -2.51 -10.91
CA VAL A 196 9.16 -2.85 -11.28
C VAL A 196 9.86 -3.63 -10.14
N LEU A 197 9.64 -3.23 -8.90
CA LEU A 197 10.16 -3.91 -7.72
C LEU A 197 9.63 -5.34 -7.61
N GLY A 198 8.33 -5.54 -7.84
CA GLY A 198 7.69 -6.86 -7.92
C GLY A 198 8.35 -7.75 -8.99
N ARG A 199 8.68 -7.18 -10.17
CA ARG A 199 9.41 -7.92 -11.20
C ARG A 199 10.84 -8.28 -10.77
N VAL A 200 11.52 -7.43 -10.02
CA VAL A 200 12.84 -7.77 -9.44
C VAL A 200 12.70 -8.95 -8.48
N VAL A 201 11.68 -8.95 -7.63
CA VAL A 201 11.38 -10.07 -6.72
C VAL A 201 11.16 -11.36 -7.52
N GLU A 202 10.32 -11.35 -8.57
CA GLU A 202 10.11 -12.53 -9.45
C GLU A 202 11.42 -13.06 -10.04
N ILE A 203 12.31 -12.17 -10.52
CA ILE A 203 13.58 -12.57 -11.13
C ILE A 203 14.50 -13.22 -10.10
N VAL A 204 14.61 -12.65 -8.90
CA VAL A 204 15.51 -13.16 -7.86
C VAL A 204 14.99 -14.48 -7.29
N GLU A 205 13.66 -14.64 -7.17
CA GLU A 205 13.03 -15.87 -6.65
C GLU A 205 12.84 -16.95 -7.73
N GLY A 206 12.74 -16.57 -9.00
CA GLY A 206 12.48 -17.50 -10.10
C GLY A 206 11.01 -17.97 -10.16
N ALA A 207 10.08 -17.25 -9.52
CA ALA A 207 8.67 -17.59 -9.43
C ALA A 207 7.79 -16.33 -9.64
N LYS A 208 6.48 -16.49 -9.85
CA LYS A 208 5.53 -15.38 -9.94
C LYS A 208 5.41 -14.66 -8.61
N LEU A 209 5.11 -13.37 -8.68
CA LEU A 209 5.01 -12.52 -7.49
C LEU A 209 4.01 -13.05 -6.46
N GLY A 210 2.83 -13.50 -6.91
CA GLY A 210 1.80 -14.06 -6.03
C GLY A 210 2.24 -15.34 -5.31
N GLU A 211 2.99 -16.21 -5.98
CA GLU A 211 3.56 -17.41 -5.39
C GLU A 211 4.62 -17.05 -4.32
N VAL A 212 5.51 -16.11 -4.64
CA VAL A 212 6.53 -15.62 -3.70
C VAL A 212 5.90 -15.00 -2.46
N LEU A 213 4.93 -14.10 -2.63
CA LEU A 213 4.25 -13.47 -1.50
C LEU A 213 3.46 -14.50 -0.68
N GLY A 214 2.82 -15.47 -1.34
CA GLY A 214 2.11 -16.57 -0.71
C GLY A 214 3.00 -17.35 0.23
N THR A 215 4.06 -17.94 -0.31
CA THR A 215 4.94 -18.84 0.44
C THR A 215 5.80 -18.13 1.48
N ARG A 216 6.21 -16.88 1.22
CA ARG A 216 7.15 -16.17 2.09
C ARG A 216 6.51 -15.28 3.15
N ILE A 217 5.27 -14.81 2.91
CA ILE A 217 4.61 -13.86 3.80
C ILE A 217 3.22 -14.35 4.22
N PHE A 218 2.35 -14.73 3.26
CA PHE A 218 0.96 -14.99 3.58
C PHE A 218 0.77 -16.29 4.37
N GLU A 219 1.30 -17.41 3.89
CA GLU A 219 1.24 -18.70 4.59
C GLU A 219 1.90 -18.64 5.98
N PRO A 220 3.15 -18.11 6.12
CA PRO A 220 3.78 -18.01 7.45
C PRO A 220 3.01 -17.12 8.42
N LEU A 221 2.35 -16.06 7.93
CA LEU A 221 1.55 -15.17 8.77
C LEU A 221 0.08 -15.62 8.89
N GLY A 222 -0.37 -16.70 8.22
CA GLY A 222 -1.78 -17.13 8.20
C GLY A 222 -2.72 -16.08 7.59
N MET A 223 -2.33 -15.47 6.47
CA MET A 223 -3.09 -14.50 5.70
C MET A 223 -3.83 -15.21 4.54
N ASP A 224 -4.77 -16.09 4.89
CA ASP A 224 -5.39 -17.07 3.98
C ASP A 224 -6.32 -16.46 2.91
N ASP A 225 -6.71 -15.21 3.09
CA ASP A 225 -7.61 -14.47 2.18
C ASP A 225 -6.89 -13.32 1.44
N THR A 226 -5.55 -13.31 1.49
CA THR A 226 -4.75 -12.29 0.79
C THR A 226 -4.15 -12.89 -0.49
N ALA A 227 -4.54 -12.34 -1.65
CA ALA A 227 -4.08 -12.81 -2.96
C ALA A 227 -4.35 -11.76 -4.04
N PHE A 228 -3.86 -12.02 -5.28
CA PHE A 228 -4.16 -11.22 -6.47
C PHE A 228 -5.52 -11.55 -7.10
N PHE A 229 -6.28 -12.47 -6.54
CA PHE A 229 -7.59 -12.88 -7.03
C PHE A 229 -8.46 -13.44 -5.90
N ILE A 230 -9.76 -13.53 -6.14
CA ILE A 230 -10.74 -14.13 -5.21
C ILE A 230 -11.24 -15.44 -5.81
N PRO A 231 -10.99 -16.60 -5.21
CA PRO A 231 -11.60 -17.86 -5.66
C PRO A 231 -13.11 -17.76 -5.69
N PRO A 232 -13.82 -18.43 -6.65
CA PRO A 232 -15.27 -18.35 -6.78
C PRO A 232 -16.04 -18.62 -5.48
N SER A 233 -15.55 -19.53 -4.63
CA SER A 233 -16.14 -19.85 -3.32
C SER A 233 -16.11 -18.68 -2.32
N LYS A 234 -15.20 -17.72 -2.48
CA LYS A 234 -15.03 -16.55 -1.60
C LYS A 234 -15.70 -15.28 -2.14
N LEU A 235 -16.21 -15.28 -3.38
CA LEU A 235 -16.84 -14.10 -4.01
C LEU A 235 -17.97 -13.46 -3.19
N PRO A 236 -18.83 -14.22 -2.47
CA PRO A 236 -19.85 -13.62 -1.64
C PRO A 236 -19.35 -12.68 -0.54
N ARG A 237 -18.04 -12.71 -0.26
CA ARG A 237 -17.37 -11.87 0.75
C ARG A 237 -16.73 -10.60 0.16
N GLU A 238 -16.79 -10.39 -1.18
CA GLU A 238 -16.18 -9.22 -1.83
C GLU A 238 -16.93 -7.94 -1.47
N ALA A 239 -16.23 -6.98 -0.89
CA ALA A 239 -16.71 -5.61 -0.70
C ALA A 239 -16.63 -4.82 -2.01
N LYS A 240 -17.71 -4.10 -2.38
CA LYS A 240 -17.80 -3.34 -3.63
C LYS A 240 -18.09 -1.85 -3.36
N PRO A 241 -17.72 -0.93 -4.28
CA PRO A 241 -17.99 0.49 -4.14
C PRO A 241 -19.49 0.80 -4.34
N MET A 242 -19.87 2.05 -4.00
CA MET A 242 -21.22 2.58 -4.25
C MET A 242 -21.62 2.48 -5.72
N SER A 243 -20.69 2.67 -6.64
CA SER A 243 -20.88 2.53 -8.07
C SER A 243 -19.66 1.91 -8.74
N PRO A 244 -19.83 0.90 -9.62
CA PRO A 244 -18.72 0.36 -10.42
C PRO A 244 -18.15 1.37 -11.40
N GLN A 245 -18.88 2.44 -11.74
CA GLN A 245 -18.45 3.50 -12.66
C GLN A 245 -17.14 4.17 -12.17
N VAL A 246 -16.93 4.24 -10.87
CA VAL A 246 -15.69 4.76 -10.27
C VAL A 246 -14.46 3.94 -10.70
N TYR A 247 -14.59 2.63 -10.79
CA TYR A 247 -13.50 1.77 -11.28
C TYR A 247 -13.27 1.97 -12.79
N ILE A 248 -14.36 2.00 -13.57
CA ILE A 248 -14.33 2.15 -15.03
C ILE A 248 -13.66 3.47 -15.43
N SER A 249 -13.96 4.58 -14.74
CA SER A 249 -13.37 5.89 -15.03
C SER A 249 -11.84 5.94 -14.86
N LEU A 250 -11.28 5.00 -14.13
CA LEU A 250 -9.84 4.86 -13.90
C LEU A 250 -9.20 3.73 -14.72
N GLY A 251 -9.98 3.10 -15.61
CA GLY A 251 -9.50 1.95 -16.38
C GLY A 251 -9.29 0.69 -15.54
N VAL A 252 -9.86 0.64 -14.32
CA VAL A 252 -9.86 -0.56 -13.46
C VAL A 252 -11.06 -1.41 -13.83
N ASP A 253 -10.84 -2.69 -14.05
CA ASP A 253 -11.95 -3.64 -14.28
C ASP A 253 -12.80 -3.75 -13.01
N PRO A 254 -14.12 -3.43 -13.09
CA PRO A 254 -15.01 -3.55 -11.95
C PRO A 254 -15.37 -5.01 -11.64
N ASN A 255 -15.12 -5.92 -12.57
CA ASN A 255 -15.42 -7.33 -12.38
C ASN A 255 -14.46 -7.97 -11.37
N PRO A 256 -14.93 -8.94 -10.57
CA PRO A 256 -14.06 -9.66 -9.66
C PRO A 256 -13.00 -10.45 -10.44
N MET A 257 -11.77 -10.40 -9.97
CA MET A 257 -10.70 -11.28 -10.46
C MET A 257 -10.86 -12.65 -9.81
N THR A 258 -11.45 -13.60 -10.54
CA THR A 258 -11.78 -14.95 -10.02
C THR A 258 -10.69 -15.97 -10.30
N GLU A 259 -9.70 -15.60 -11.10
CA GLU A 259 -8.56 -16.42 -11.48
C GLU A 259 -7.26 -15.60 -11.31
N PRO A 260 -6.11 -16.27 -11.15
CA PRO A 260 -4.83 -15.56 -11.10
C PRO A 260 -4.65 -14.64 -12.33
N PRO A 261 -4.46 -13.32 -12.13
CA PRO A 261 -4.33 -12.39 -13.24
C PRO A 261 -3.00 -12.63 -13.97
N ARG A 262 -2.92 -12.23 -15.24
CA ARG A 262 -1.65 -12.20 -15.96
C ARG A 262 -0.71 -11.15 -15.38
N PHE A 263 -1.25 -10.01 -14.95
CA PHE A 263 -0.54 -8.88 -14.34
C PHE A 263 -0.73 -8.88 -12.83
N GLU A 264 0.21 -9.46 -12.12
CA GLU A 264 0.25 -9.40 -10.65
C GLU A 264 0.92 -8.09 -10.22
N SER A 265 0.13 -7.01 -10.16
CA SER A 265 0.64 -5.67 -9.86
C SER A 265 1.22 -5.59 -8.45
N GLY A 266 2.54 -5.45 -8.35
CA GLY A 266 3.22 -5.15 -7.08
C GLY A 266 2.85 -3.78 -6.52
N GLY A 267 2.37 -2.88 -7.37
CA GLY A 267 1.92 -1.54 -7.01
C GLY A 267 0.49 -1.47 -6.47
N GLY A 268 -0.36 -2.52 -6.68
CA GLY A 268 -1.76 -2.33 -6.29
C GLY A 268 -2.71 -3.51 -6.52
N GLY A 269 -2.21 -4.70 -6.81
CA GLY A 269 -3.05 -5.80 -7.27
C GLY A 269 -3.68 -6.67 -6.19
N LEU A 270 -3.25 -6.59 -4.94
CA LEU A 270 -3.73 -7.48 -3.88
C LEU A 270 -5.15 -7.15 -3.41
N LEU A 271 -5.83 -8.20 -3.00
CA LEU A 271 -7.03 -8.18 -2.18
C LEU A 271 -6.67 -8.77 -0.81
N SER A 272 -7.40 -8.35 0.23
CA SER A 272 -7.15 -8.82 1.60
C SER A 272 -8.37 -8.61 2.48
N THR A 273 -8.37 -9.23 3.66
CA THR A 273 -9.31 -8.93 4.75
C THR A 273 -8.66 -8.05 5.81
N ILE A 274 -9.49 -7.43 6.66
CA ILE A 274 -8.96 -6.66 7.79
C ILE A 274 -8.20 -7.56 8.77
N GLY A 275 -8.61 -8.83 8.91
CA GLY A 275 -7.94 -9.82 9.75
C GLY A 275 -6.54 -10.17 9.25
N ASP A 276 -6.42 -10.47 7.95
CA ASP A 276 -5.13 -10.80 7.34
C ASP A 276 -4.17 -9.62 7.40
N TYR A 277 -4.66 -8.43 7.01
CA TYR A 277 -3.80 -7.24 7.06
C TYR A 277 -3.42 -6.85 8.50
N ALA A 278 -4.26 -7.18 9.49
CA ALA A 278 -3.91 -7.00 10.90
C ALA A 278 -2.73 -7.89 11.33
N ARG A 279 -2.60 -9.10 10.79
CA ARG A 279 -1.44 -9.97 11.03
C ARG A 279 -0.17 -9.39 10.43
N PHE A 280 -0.24 -8.86 9.21
CA PHE A 280 0.88 -8.15 8.60
C PHE A 280 1.28 -6.89 9.41
N ALA A 281 0.31 -6.08 9.84
CA ALA A 281 0.56 -4.90 10.65
C ALA A 281 1.10 -5.25 12.05
N ALA A 282 0.61 -6.34 12.65
CA ALA A 282 1.13 -6.85 13.92
C ALA A 282 2.58 -7.31 13.80
N MET A 283 2.93 -8.04 12.74
CA MET A 283 4.31 -8.43 12.42
C MET A 283 5.21 -7.18 12.33
N LEU A 284 4.79 -6.14 11.60
CA LEU A 284 5.53 -4.89 11.50
C LEU A 284 5.69 -4.21 12.86
N SER A 285 4.60 -4.10 13.64
CA SER A 285 4.58 -3.46 14.96
C SER A 285 5.44 -4.20 16.00
N SER A 286 5.59 -5.51 15.83
CA SER A 286 6.40 -6.37 16.70
C SER A 286 7.86 -6.50 16.24
N GLY A 287 8.30 -5.63 15.33
CA GLY A 287 9.68 -5.63 14.85
C GLY A 287 10.03 -6.81 13.93
N GLY A 288 9.07 -7.25 13.12
CA GLY A 288 9.26 -8.23 12.06
C GLY A 288 8.94 -9.68 12.43
N GLU A 289 8.26 -9.91 13.57
CA GLU A 289 7.89 -11.24 14.05
C GLU A 289 6.43 -11.28 14.51
N LEU A 290 5.74 -12.38 14.27
CA LEU A 290 4.41 -12.67 14.79
C LEU A 290 4.28 -14.16 15.09
N ASP A 291 3.72 -14.52 16.24
CA ASP A 291 3.46 -15.92 16.68
C ASP A 291 4.70 -16.83 16.57
N GLY A 292 5.91 -16.29 16.83
CA GLY A 292 7.18 -17.02 16.70
C GLY A 292 7.71 -17.13 15.27
N VAL A 293 6.99 -16.61 14.27
CA VAL A 293 7.43 -16.57 12.87
C VAL A 293 8.10 -15.22 12.58
N ARG A 294 9.39 -15.25 12.24
CA ARG A 294 10.16 -14.08 11.87
C ARG A 294 10.18 -13.89 10.36
N ILE A 295 9.63 -12.78 9.92
CA ILE A 295 9.62 -12.34 8.50
C ILE A 295 10.85 -11.47 8.20
N LEU A 296 11.16 -10.52 9.11
CA LEU A 296 12.35 -9.65 9.01
C LEU A 296 12.98 -9.41 10.38
N GLY A 297 14.25 -9.09 10.41
CA GLY A 297 14.91 -8.64 11.63
C GLY A 297 14.42 -7.25 12.08
N PRO A 298 14.42 -6.94 13.39
CA PRO A 298 13.87 -5.69 13.92
C PRO A 298 14.65 -4.45 13.45
N ARG A 299 15.92 -4.59 13.10
CA ARG A 299 16.69 -3.50 12.51
C ARG A 299 16.30 -3.21 11.08
N MET A 300 15.86 -4.24 10.31
CA MET A 300 15.37 -4.05 8.96
C MET A 300 14.03 -3.30 8.94
N ILE A 301 13.10 -3.66 9.83
CA ILE A 301 11.83 -2.91 9.99
C ILE A 301 12.11 -1.45 10.33
N ARG A 302 12.98 -1.18 11.32
CA ARG A 302 13.35 0.19 11.68
C ARG A 302 14.03 0.93 10.52
N PHE A 303 14.87 0.26 9.75
CA PHE A 303 15.50 0.86 8.56
C PHE A 303 14.45 1.25 7.53
N MET A 304 13.50 0.35 7.21
CA MET A 304 12.40 0.64 6.28
C MET A 304 11.53 1.83 6.74
N ALA A 305 11.25 1.92 8.03
CA ALA A 305 10.32 2.89 8.63
C ALA A 305 10.97 4.26 8.95
N ASN A 306 12.17 4.54 8.46
CA ASN A 306 12.80 5.84 8.54
C ASN A 306 12.63 6.65 7.23
N ASP A 307 12.85 7.96 7.30
CA ASP A 307 12.87 8.79 6.09
C ASP A 307 14.12 8.50 5.25
N HIS A 308 13.91 8.08 4.01
CA HIS A 308 14.93 7.78 3.02
C HIS A 308 15.11 8.87 1.96
N LEU A 309 14.36 9.97 2.04
CA LEU A 309 14.41 11.00 1.00
C LEU A 309 15.61 11.95 1.16
N GLY A 310 16.00 12.22 2.41
CA GLY A 310 17.05 13.20 2.69
C GLY A 310 16.62 14.65 2.36
N SER A 311 17.55 15.59 2.42
CA SER A 311 17.28 17.02 2.20
C SER A 311 17.27 17.43 0.72
N ASN A 312 17.81 16.61 -0.17
CA ASN A 312 18.05 16.96 -1.58
C ASN A 312 16.93 16.46 -2.53
N VAL A 313 15.95 15.75 -2.01
CA VAL A 313 14.81 15.24 -2.81
C VAL A 313 13.68 16.27 -2.75
N ASP A 314 13.19 16.68 -3.91
CA ASP A 314 11.96 17.47 -4.00
C ASP A 314 10.76 16.65 -3.52
N ARG A 315 10.04 17.17 -2.53
CA ARG A 315 8.90 16.55 -1.86
C ARG A 315 7.57 17.25 -2.17
N SER A 316 7.51 18.02 -3.24
CA SER A 316 6.34 18.86 -3.57
C SER A 316 5.12 18.07 -4.09
N HIS A 317 5.24 16.77 -4.31
CA HIS A 317 4.14 15.94 -4.79
C HIS A 317 2.99 15.88 -3.79
N ALA A 318 1.75 16.12 -4.25
CA ALA A 318 0.54 16.27 -3.41
C ALA A 318 0.23 15.07 -2.50
N LEU A 319 0.63 13.85 -2.87
CA LEU A 319 0.41 12.66 -2.03
C LEU A 319 1.39 12.54 -0.86
N LEU A 320 2.47 13.32 -0.84
CA LEU A 320 3.38 13.41 0.29
C LEU A 320 3.01 14.64 1.13
N ALA A 321 2.08 14.45 2.04
CA ALA A 321 1.56 15.55 2.86
C ALA A 321 2.69 16.24 3.68
N PRO A 322 2.54 17.56 3.98
CA PRO A 322 3.47 18.28 4.84
C PRO A 322 3.75 17.54 6.17
N GLY A 323 4.96 17.65 6.68
CA GLY A 323 5.37 16.98 7.91
C GLY A 323 5.68 15.49 7.76
N HIS A 324 5.70 14.98 6.53
CA HIS A 324 6.00 13.59 6.24
C HIS A 324 7.24 13.43 5.34
N GLY A 325 7.86 12.28 5.45
CA GLY A 325 8.86 11.73 4.55
C GLY A 325 8.41 10.39 4.01
N PHE A 326 9.31 9.69 3.32
CA PHE A 326 9.03 8.38 2.77
C PHE A 326 10.17 7.40 3.07
N GLY A 327 9.80 6.27 3.64
CA GLY A 327 10.69 5.16 3.91
C GLY A 327 10.78 4.19 2.74
N LEU A 328 11.05 2.92 3.03
CA LEU A 328 11.07 1.86 2.04
C LEU A 328 9.70 1.16 1.99
N GLY A 329 8.77 1.77 1.25
CA GLY A 329 7.40 1.30 1.06
C GLY A 329 6.35 1.94 1.97
N PHE A 330 6.72 2.90 2.83
CA PHE A 330 5.83 3.58 3.77
C PHE A 330 6.01 5.09 3.73
N CYS A 331 4.95 5.84 3.94
CA CYS A 331 5.02 7.23 4.37
C CYS A 331 5.39 7.25 5.86
N VAL A 332 6.24 8.18 6.27
CA VAL A 332 6.73 8.31 7.65
C VAL A 332 6.44 9.71 8.16
N ARG A 333 5.85 9.82 9.35
CA ARG A 333 5.63 11.11 10.02
C ARG A 333 6.94 11.64 10.60
N LEU A 334 7.30 12.85 10.22
CA LEU A 334 8.53 13.53 10.67
C LEU A 334 8.26 14.65 11.68
N GLN A 335 7.04 15.26 11.63
CA GLN A 335 6.70 16.42 12.42
C GLN A 335 5.26 16.36 12.92
N TYR A 336 4.99 16.91 14.11
CA TYR A 336 3.65 16.95 14.66
C TYR A 336 2.74 17.96 13.98
N GLY A 337 3.15 19.22 13.93
CA GLY A 337 2.27 20.35 13.65
C GLY A 337 2.01 20.64 12.18
N LEU A 338 2.75 20.03 11.25
CA LEU A 338 2.53 20.20 9.81
C LEU A 338 1.57 19.17 9.23
N ALA A 339 1.37 18.03 9.91
CA ALA A 339 0.47 17.00 9.47
C ALA A 339 -1.00 17.40 9.70
N THR A 340 -1.89 16.95 8.82
CA THR A 340 -3.34 17.27 8.86
C THR A 340 -4.13 16.46 9.89
N THR A 341 -3.52 15.45 10.49
CA THR A 341 -4.14 14.59 11.52
C THR A 341 -3.18 14.40 12.70
N PRO A 342 -3.66 14.17 13.93
CA PRO A 342 -2.82 13.78 15.06
C PRO A 342 -2.07 12.48 14.80
N GLY A 343 -1.01 12.24 15.59
CA GLY A 343 -0.18 11.02 15.54
C GLY A 343 1.20 11.30 16.07
N SER A 344 2.03 10.27 16.24
CA SER A 344 3.38 10.36 16.80
C SER A 344 4.44 10.48 15.71
N VAL A 345 5.54 11.18 15.99
CA VAL A 345 6.71 11.17 15.10
C VAL A 345 7.25 9.74 15.02
N GLY A 346 7.55 9.29 13.82
CA GLY A 346 7.93 7.89 13.56
C GLY A 346 6.75 6.97 13.23
N ASP A 347 5.50 7.46 13.27
CA ASP A 347 4.38 6.72 12.68
C ASP A 347 4.66 6.46 11.21
N TYR A 348 4.41 5.23 10.76
CA TYR A 348 4.48 4.89 9.35
C TYR A 348 3.20 4.24 8.88
N PHE A 349 2.83 4.54 7.65
CA PHE A 349 1.53 4.18 7.12
C PHE A 349 1.50 4.21 5.59
N TRP A 350 0.48 3.63 5.02
CA TRP A 350 0.07 3.87 3.64
C TRP A 350 -1.41 3.59 3.47
N GLY A 351 -1.94 3.90 2.28
CA GLY A 351 -3.35 3.69 1.98
C GLY A 351 -3.58 3.15 0.58
N GLY A 352 -4.77 2.61 0.36
CA GLY A 352 -5.27 2.16 -0.93
C GLY A 352 -6.19 3.19 -1.58
N TRP A 353 -6.21 3.19 -2.90
CA TRP A 353 -7.01 4.12 -3.68
C TRP A 353 -8.51 4.12 -3.34
N ALA A 354 -9.06 2.97 -2.94
CA ALA A 354 -10.47 2.85 -2.55
C ALA A 354 -10.78 3.28 -1.11
N GLY A 355 -9.80 3.81 -0.36
CA GLY A 355 -10.00 4.30 1.01
C GLY A 355 -9.57 3.33 2.10
N THR A 356 -8.95 2.20 1.74
CA THR A 356 -8.28 1.35 2.73
C THR A 356 -7.03 2.05 3.26
N THR A 357 -6.72 1.89 4.55
CA THR A 357 -5.48 2.43 5.15
C THR A 357 -5.04 1.59 6.35
N PHE A 358 -3.74 1.60 6.59
CA PHE A 358 -3.16 1.11 7.85
C PHE A 358 -2.16 2.12 8.40
N ARG A 359 -1.96 2.05 9.70
CA ARG A 359 -0.94 2.83 10.41
C ARG A 359 -0.30 1.97 11.48
N VAL A 360 1.00 2.11 11.66
CA VAL A 360 1.76 1.58 12.79
C VAL A 360 2.39 2.76 13.51
N SER A 361 2.18 2.83 14.83
CA SER A 361 2.83 3.78 15.74
C SER A 361 3.76 3.02 16.69
N PRO A 362 5.07 2.99 16.41
CA PRO A 362 6.01 2.29 17.28
C PRO A 362 6.08 2.89 18.67
N GLN A 363 5.98 4.22 18.78
CA GLN A 363 6.02 4.93 20.05
C GLN A 363 4.85 4.55 20.97
N ASP A 364 3.67 4.34 20.40
CA ASP A 364 2.45 4.01 21.12
C ASP A 364 2.21 2.49 21.22
N SER A 365 3.11 1.67 20.61
CA SER A 365 2.92 0.21 20.45
C SER A 365 1.56 -0.13 19.84
N LEU A 366 1.13 0.65 18.86
CA LEU A 366 -0.20 0.63 18.28
C LEU A 366 -0.14 0.37 16.77
N PHE A 367 -1.13 -0.35 16.26
CA PHE A 367 -1.49 -0.29 14.85
C PHE A 367 -3.01 -0.17 14.67
N ALA A 368 -3.41 0.41 13.57
CA ALA A 368 -4.81 0.57 13.22
C ALA A 368 -5.02 0.36 11.71
N ILE A 369 -6.18 -0.21 11.37
CA ILE A 369 -6.57 -0.51 9.99
C ILE A 369 -7.99 -0.04 9.78
N PHE A 370 -8.22 0.58 8.65
CA PHE A 370 -9.53 0.99 8.16
C PHE A 370 -9.70 0.47 6.73
N MET A 371 -10.81 -0.20 6.46
CA MET A 371 -11.11 -0.74 5.13
C MET A 371 -12.48 -0.31 4.64
N THR A 372 -12.53 0.18 3.42
CA THR A 372 -13.75 0.53 2.67
C THR A 372 -13.49 0.46 1.17
N GLN A 373 -14.55 0.57 0.38
CA GLN A 373 -14.49 0.75 -1.07
C GLN A 373 -15.22 2.05 -1.45
N ALA A 374 -14.63 3.21 -1.04
CA ALA A 374 -15.20 4.54 -1.21
C ALA A 374 -14.14 5.54 -1.73
N PRO A 375 -13.65 5.38 -2.98
CA PRO A 375 -12.54 6.18 -3.51
C PRO A 375 -12.80 7.68 -3.50
N ASP A 376 -14.04 8.13 -3.76
CA ASP A 376 -14.40 9.55 -3.77
C ASP A 376 -14.37 10.20 -2.38
N ASN A 377 -14.47 9.40 -1.32
CA ASN A 377 -14.48 9.84 0.08
C ASN A 377 -13.25 9.36 0.88
N ARG A 378 -12.23 8.79 0.21
CA ARG A 378 -11.09 8.13 0.86
C ARG A 378 -10.34 9.02 1.85
N GLU A 379 -10.10 10.28 1.51
CA GLU A 379 -9.40 11.22 2.36
C GLU A 379 -10.23 11.60 3.59
N HIS A 380 -11.53 11.88 3.37
CA HIS A 380 -12.45 12.19 4.45
C HIS A 380 -12.54 11.05 5.47
N PHE A 381 -12.66 9.80 5.00
CA PHE A 381 -12.66 8.63 5.90
C PHE A 381 -11.33 8.46 6.62
N GLY A 382 -10.22 8.57 5.92
CA GLY A 382 -8.88 8.44 6.50
C GLY A 382 -8.61 9.48 7.58
N TRP A 383 -8.96 10.74 7.35
CA TRP A 383 -8.81 11.83 8.33
C TRP A 383 -9.75 11.67 9.52
N THR A 384 -11.02 11.32 9.26
CA THR A 384 -12.01 11.11 10.33
C THR A 384 -11.59 9.95 11.22
N PHE A 385 -11.20 8.81 10.64
CA PHE A 385 -10.70 7.67 11.40
C PHE A 385 -9.46 8.02 12.22
N GLY A 386 -8.47 8.67 11.60
CA GLY A 386 -7.24 9.08 12.27
C GLY A 386 -7.49 10.04 13.44
N ASN A 387 -8.37 11.03 13.28
CA ASN A 387 -8.72 11.98 14.34
C ASN A 387 -9.43 11.29 15.52
N LEU A 388 -10.41 10.45 15.23
CA LEU A 388 -11.19 9.77 16.26
C LEU A 388 -10.36 8.71 17.01
N LEU A 389 -9.50 7.99 16.29
CA LEU A 389 -8.53 7.05 16.89
C LEU A 389 -7.65 7.78 17.91
N ASN A 390 -6.98 8.87 17.50
CA ASN A 390 -6.07 9.59 18.37
C ASN A 390 -6.79 10.27 19.54
N ALA A 391 -8.03 10.70 19.33
CA ALA A 391 -8.86 11.23 20.43
C ALA A 391 -9.25 10.18 21.47
N ALA A 392 -9.20 8.89 21.14
CA ALA A 392 -9.56 7.80 22.04
C ALA A 392 -8.37 7.30 22.88
N ILE A 393 -7.14 7.68 22.57
CA ILE A 393 -5.93 7.30 23.33
C ILE A 393 -5.82 8.17 24.60
N LEU A 394 -5.46 7.53 25.73
CA LEU A 394 -5.14 8.19 27.02
C LEU A 394 -3.73 8.75 27.01
#